data_484e71dae355e9911e3c521c8b434795
#
_entry.id   484e71dae355e9911e3c521c8b434795
#
_cell.length_a   1.000
_cell.length_b   1.000
_cell.length_c   1.000
_cell.angle_alpha   90.00
_cell.angle_beta   90.00
_cell.angle_gamma   90.00
#
_symmetry.space_group_name_H-M   'P 1'
#
loop_
_entity.id
_entity.type
_entity.pdbx_description
1 polymer ?
#
loop_
_entity_poly.entity_id
_entity_poly.type
_entity_poly.pdbx_seq_one_letter_code
_entity_poly.pdbx_strand_id
1 'polypeptide(L)'
;DCVGAGGLNLDNLWEWFSSLKKAVNTKPGLKFWGNVETFDQRFWTSAPLERVQKQLEIVNGYVGNLICFAYNHYNSPFVVNPAYHQAYLQYCRTGCLPIMDIPERVKSAAVRKVAKGIEVSWIPDEVKAVDGYSIYRDGQLIMKLQIRDGQLPRTFVDAEGTIDNAYEVAVYNVIGKESAKVKAE
;
A
#
# COMPACT_ATOMS: atom_id res chain seq x y z
N ASP A 1 -9.58 -5.30 -11.36
CA ASP A 1 -8.87 -6.35 -10.60
C ASP A 1 -9.14 -6.17 -9.11
N CYS A 2 -8.77 -7.14 -8.31
CA CYS A 2 -9.02 -7.15 -6.87
C CYS A 2 -7.78 -7.76 -6.18
N VAL A 3 -6.61 -7.16 -6.40
CA VAL A 3 -5.37 -7.64 -5.79
C VAL A 3 -5.45 -7.50 -4.26
N GLY A 4 -5.27 -8.62 -3.56
CA GLY A 4 -5.45 -8.70 -2.11
C GLY A 4 -6.86 -9.07 -1.65
N ALA A 5 -7.82 -9.20 -2.58
CA ALA A 5 -9.15 -9.71 -2.31
C ALA A 5 -9.46 -10.89 -3.21
N GLY A 6 -10.37 -11.78 -2.79
CA GLY A 6 -10.81 -12.91 -3.60
C GLY A 6 -9.71 -13.89 -4.03
N GLY A 7 -8.57 -13.90 -3.35
CA GLY A 7 -7.43 -14.77 -3.68
C GLY A 7 -6.56 -14.28 -4.83
N LEU A 8 -6.82 -13.09 -5.38
CA LEU A 8 -5.96 -12.49 -6.40
C LEU A 8 -4.72 -11.83 -5.78
N ASN A 9 -3.57 -12.05 -6.42
CA ASN A 9 -2.31 -11.39 -6.11
C ASN A 9 -1.51 -11.18 -7.40
N LEU A 10 -0.35 -10.53 -7.32
CA LEU A 10 0.46 -10.25 -8.50
C LEU A 10 0.95 -11.51 -9.23
N ASP A 11 1.14 -12.62 -8.50
CA ASP A 11 1.70 -13.85 -9.07
C ASP A 11 0.68 -14.62 -9.92
N ASN A 12 -0.62 -14.51 -9.59
CA ASN A 12 -1.69 -15.21 -10.33
C ASN A 12 -2.56 -14.30 -11.20
N LEU A 13 -2.35 -12.99 -11.17
CA LEU A 13 -3.17 -12.00 -11.90
C LEU A 13 -3.16 -12.25 -13.41
N TRP A 14 -2.04 -12.65 -13.97
CA TRP A 14 -1.89 -12.97 -15.40
C TRP A 14 -2.74 -14.15 -15.83
N GLU A 15 -2.91 -15.18 -15.01
CA GLU A 15 -3.75 -16.35 -15.30
C GLU A 15 -5.22 -15.96 -15.41
N TRP A 16 -5.67 -15.11 -14.48
CA TRP A 16 -7.02 -14.59 -14.48
C TRP A 16 -7.31 -13.75 -15.74
N PHE A 17 -6.45 -12.79 -16.06
CA PHE A 17 -6.64 -11.96 -17.24
C PHE A 17 -6.51 -12.77 -18.54
N SER A 18 -5.64 -13.77 -18.60
CA SER A 18 -5.55 -14.72 -19.73
C SER A 18 -6.86 -15.48 -19.92
N SER A 19 -7.44 -16.01 -18.85
CA SER A 19 -8.70 -16.74 -18.88
C SER A 19 -9.87 -15.85 -19.30
N LEU A 20 -9.96 -14.65 -18.73
CA LEU A 20 -10.96 -13.66 -19.11
C LEU A 20 -10.82 -13.23 -20.57
N LYS A 21 -9.60 -13.00 -21.05
CA LYS A 21 -9.35 -12.68 -22.46
C LYS A 21 -9.84 -13.77 -23.41
N LYS A 22 -9.58 -15.05 -23.07
CA LYS A 22 -10.11 -16.18 -23.85
C LYS A 22 -11.63 -16.17 -23.88
N ALA A 23 -12.30 -15.97 -22.75
CA ALA A 23 -13.75 -15.90 -22.67
C ALA A 23 -14.33 -14.73 -23.48
N VAL A 24 -13.75 -13.53 -23.37
CA VAL A 24 -14.19 -12.34 -24.14
C VAL A 24 -14.04 -12.58 -25.64
N ASN A 25 -12.98 -13.23 -26.08
CA ASN A 25 -12.71 -13.51 -27.51
C ASN A 25 -13.69 -14.52 -28.12
N THR A 26 -14.49 -15.23 -27.34
CA THR A 26 -15.55 -16.10 -27.87
C THR A 26 -16.70 -15.33 -28.52
N LYS A 27 -16.83 -14.03 -28.21
CA LYS A 27 -17.87 -13.17 -28.74
C LYS A 27 -17.25 -11.97 -29.49
N PRO A 28 -17.30 -11.95 -30.83
CA PRO A 28 -16.74 -10.86 -31.62
C PRO A 28 -17.33 -9.48 -31.23
N GLY A 29 -16.48 -8.45 -31.24
CA GLY A 29 -16.88 -7.07 -30.97
C GLY A 29 -16.97 -6.66 -29.51
N LEU A 30 -16.79 -7.58 -28.55
CA LEU A 30 -16.69 -7.20 -27.14
C LEU A 30 -15.42 -6.40 -26.86
N LYS A 31 -15.59 -5.31 -26.12
CA LYS A 31 -14.46 -4.54 -25.57
C LYS A 31 -14.09 -5.09 -24.20
N PHE A 32 -12.82 -5.32 -23.99
CA PHE A 32 -12.28 -5.76 -22.71
C PHE A 32 -11.42 -4.65 -22.10
N TRP A 33 -11.85 -4.13 -20.97
CA TRP A 33 -11.17 -3.09 -20.21
C TRP A 33 -10.71 -3.65 -18.86
N GLY A 34 -9.56 -3.21 -18.39
CA GLY A 34 -9.05 -3.55 -17.07
C GLY A 34 -9.25 -2.40 -16.10
N ASN A 35 -9.69 -2.70 -14.87
CA ASN A 35 -9.69 -1.77 -13.76
C ASN A 35 -8.57 -2.14 -12.79
N VAL A 36 -7.54 -1.31 -12.70
CA VAL A 36 -6.40 -1.51 -11.82
C VAL A 36 -6.62 -0.77 -10.52
N GLU A 37 -6.57 -1.49 -9.41
CA GLU A 37 -6.70 -0.90 -8.08
C GLU A 37 -5.45 -0.09 -7.71
N THR A 38 -5.68 1.16 -7.29
CA THR A 38 -4.63 2.05 -6.78
C THR A 38 -4.65 2.16 -5.25
N PHE A 39 -5.34 1.25 -4.59
CA PHE A 39 -5.48 1.22 -3.13
C PHE A 39 -5.23 -0.19 -2.56
N ASP A 40 -4.94 -0.24 -1.27
CA ASP A 40 -4.87 -1.48 -0.50
C ASP A 40 -6.21 -1.67 0.21
N GLN A 41 -6.98 -2.65 -0.21
CA GLN A 41 -8.32 -2.90 0.29
C GLN A 41 -8.34 -3.27 1.78
N ARG A 42 -7.30 -3.95 2.27
CA ARG A 42 -7.23 -4.39 3.66
C ARG A 42 -7.14 -3.21 4.64
N PHE A 43 -6.42 -2.15 4.27
CA PHE A 43 -6.14 -1.02 5.15
C PHE A 43 -6.73 0.30 4.66
N TRP A 44 -7.35 0.30 3.47
CA TRP A 44 -7.90 1.49 2.81
C TRP A 44 -6.87 2.62 2.64
N THR A 45 -5.63 2.22 2.36
CA THR A 45 -4.51 3.11 2.04
C THR A 45 -4.26 3.12 0.54
N SER A 46 -3.50 4.10 0.04
CA SER A 46 -2.98 4.03 -1.32
C SER A 46 -2.08 2.81 -1.48
N ALA A 47 -2.16 2.16 -2.64
CA ALA A 47 -1.27 1.05 -2.93
C ALA A 47 0.16 1.55 -3.12
N PRO A 48 1.18 0.79 -2.71
CA PRO A 48 2.55 1.08 -3.08
C PRO A 48 2.69 1.22 -4.60
N LEU A 49 3.39 2.26 -5.07
CA LEU A 49 3.47 2.53 -6.51
C LEU A 49 4.14 1.39 -7.30
N GLU A 50 5.05 0.66 -6.69
CA GLU A 50 5.65 -0.54 -7.32
C GLU A 50 4.60 -1.64 -7.56
N ARG A 51 3.64 -1.81 -6.65
CA ARG A 51 2.50 -2.73 -6.88
C ARG A 51 1.63 -2.25 -8.03
N VAL A 52 1.28 -0.96 -8.06
CA VAL A 52 0.45 -0.35 -9.12
C VAL A 52 1.12 -0.52 -10.47
N GLN A 53 2.42 -0.25 -10.57
CA GLN A 53 3.19 -0.45 -11.80
C GLN A 53 3.10 -1.89 -12.29
N LYS A 54 3.40 -2.87 -11.43
CA LYS A 54 3.34 -4.30 -11.79
C LYS A 54 1.95 -4.75 -12.24
N GLN A 55 0.89 -4.27 -11.56
CA GLN A 55 -0.49 -4.53 -11.99
C GLN A 55 -0.78 -3.97 -13.38
N LEU A 56 -0.39 -2.72 -13.64
CA LEU A 56 -0.57 -2.08 -14.95
C LEU A 56 0.17 -2.84 -16.06
N GLU A 57 1.41 -3.24 -15.81
CA GLU A 57 2.22 -4.03 -16.77
C GLU A 57 1.56 -5.38 -17.11
N ILE A 58 1.08 -6.10 -16.10
CA ILE A 58 0.41 -7.39 -16.32
C ILE A 58 -0.90 -7.18 -17.09
N VAL A 59 -1.78 -6.31 -16.59
CA VAL A 59 -3.15 -6.13 -17.13
C VAL A 59 -3.12 -5.56 -18.55
N ASN A 60 -2.21 -4.64 -18.85
CA ASN A 60 -2.07 -4.01 -20.17
C ASN A 60 -1.83 -5.02 -21.29
N GLY A 61 -1.22 -6.17 -21.01
CA GLY A 61 -1.02 -7.23 -21.99
C GLY A 61 -2.31 -7.92 -22.47
N TYR A 62 -3.42 -7.73 -21.76
CA TYR A 62 -4.67 -8.46 -22.01
C TYR A 62 -5.83 -7.59 -22.47
N VAL A 63 -5.82 -6.31 -22.15
CA VAL A 63 -6.98 -5.41 -22.32
C VAL A 63 -6.72 -4.32 -23.36
N GLY A 64 -7.79 -3.76 -23.92
CA GLY A 64 -7.68 -2.65 -24.87
C GLY A 64 -7.58 -1.27 -24.22
N ASN A 65 -8.06 -1.15 -22.98
CA ASN A 65 -8.01 0.09 -22.20
C ASN A 65 -7.88 -0.22 -20.72
N LEU A 66 -7.21 0.68 -20.00
CA LEU A 66 -7.03 0.64 -18.56
C LEU A 66 -7.77 1.81 -17.92
N ILE A 67 -8.41 1.53 -16.80
CA ILE A 67 -8.95 2.51 -15.87
C ILE A 67 -8.40 2.22 -14.48
N CYS A 68 -8.38 3.21 -13.60
CA CYS A 68 -7.94 3.05 -12.23
C CYS A 68 -8.99 3.60 -11.28
N PHE A 69 -9.28 2.87 -10.24
CA PHE A 69 -10.08 3.35 -9.11
C PHE A 69 -9.15 3.65 -7.92
N ALA A 70 -9.10 4.88 -7.40
CA ALA A 70 -9.62 6.09 -8.00
C ALA A 70 -8.64 7.23 -7.70
N TYR A 71 -8.34 8.06 -8.69
CA TYR A 71 -7.39 9.17 -8.53
C TYR A 71 -7.71 10.06 -7.34
N ASN A 72 -8.96 10.50 -7.21
CA ASN A 72 -9.37 11.44 -6.17
C ASN A 72 -9.18 10.92 -4.74
N HIS A 73 -9.24 9.60 -4.54
CA HIS A 73 -9.19 8.99 -3.21
C HIS A 73 -7.79 8.50 -2.81
N TYR A 74 -6.94 8.18 -3.81
CA TYR A 74 -5.71 7.43 -3.52
C TYR A 74 -4.45 7.98 -4.19
N ASN A 75 -4.57 8.96 -5.09
CA ASN A 75 -3.44 9.50 -5.85
C ASN A 75 -3.40 11.03 -5.87
N SER A 76 -4.51 11.69 -5.53
CA SER A 76 -4.62 13.15 -5.56
C SER A 76 -3.75 13.82 -4.50
N PRO A 77 -3.11 14.96 -4.80
CA PRO A 77 -2.30 15.70 -3.81
C PRO A 77 -3.10 16.22 -2.61
N PHE A 78 -4.43 16.18 -2.69
CA PHE A 78 -5.31 16.55 -1.57
C PHE A 78 -5.53 15.44 -0.55
N VAL A 79 -5.14 14.20 -0.84
CA VAL A 79 -5.39 13.05 0.03
C VAL A 79 -4.15 12.24 0.37
N VAL A 80 -3.11 12.30 -0.47
CA VAL A 80 -1.83 11.61 -0.23
C VAL A 80 -0.74 12.59 0.13
N ASN A 81 0.36 12.10 0.69
CA ASN A 81 1.48 12.98 0.93
C ASN A 81 2.10 13.48 -0.39
N PRO A 82 2.74 14.66 -0.39
CA PRO A 82 3.33 15.24 -1.61
C PRO A 82 4.34 14.32 -2.30
N ALA A 83 5.11 13.53 -1.55
CA ALA A 83 6.10 12.63 -2.11
C ALA A 83 5.43 11.50 -2.93
N TYR A 84 4.32 10.94 -2.43
CA TYR A 84 3.54 9.95 -3.17
C TYR A 84 3.00 10.53 -4.47
N HIS A 85 2.38 11.70 -4.40
CA HIS A 85 1.83 12.36 -5.58
C HIS A 85 2.91 12.68 -6.63
N GLN A 86 4.07 13.18 -6.22
CA GLN A 86 5.19 13.46 -7.14
C GLN A 86 5.73 12.18 -7.80
N ALA A 87 5.89 11.11 -7.05
CA ALA A 87 6.31 9.81 -7.58
C ALA A 87 5.28 9.24 -8.58
N TYR A 88 3.99 9.37 -8.26
CA TYR A 88 2.91 9.00 -9.17
C TYR A 88 2.93 9.82 -10.47
N LEU A 89 3.09 11.14 -10.39
CA LEU A 89 3.21 12.00 -11.59
C LEU A 89 4.45 11.67 -12.42
N GLN A 90 5.58 11.37 -11.78
CA GLN A 90 6.77 10.91 -12.49
C GLN A 90 6.47 9.64 -13.28
N TYR A 91 5.86 8.65 -12.63
CA TYR A 91 5.47 7.40 -13.30
C TYR A 91 4.53 7.65 -14.48
N CYS A 92 3.50 8.48 -14.31
CA CYS A 92 2.57 8.82 -15.39
C CYS A 92 3.25 9.48 -16.60
N ARG A 93 4.31 10.26 -16.38
CA ARG A 93 5.02 11.00 -17.44
C ARG A 93 6.09 10.18 -18.13
N THR A 94 6.74 9.29 -17.41
CA THR A 94 7.98 8.62 -17.87
C THR A 94 7.85 7.11 -18.00
N GLY A 95 6.80 6.51 -17.42
CA GLY A 95 6.67 5.06 -17.25
C GLY A 95 7.61 4.46 -16.20
N CYS A 96 8.39 5.30 -15.49
CA CYS A 96 9.38 4.85 -14.52
C CYS A 96 9.11 5.44 -13.14
N LEU A 97 9.16 4.59 -12.12
CA LEU A 97 9.15 5.04 -10.73
C LEU A 97 10.49 5.69 -10.34
N PRO A 98 10.48 6.61 -9.36
CA PRO A 98 11.72 7.13 -8.81
C PRO A 98 12.53 6.02 -8.13
N ILE A 99 13.85 6.12 -8.23
CA ILE A 99 14.73 5.27 -7.43
C ILE A 99 14.72 5.82 -6.00
N MET A 100 14.37 4.97 -5.05
CA MET A 100 14.29 5.33 -3.63
C MET A 100 15.00 4.29 -2.79
N ASP A 101 15.68 4.74 -1.76
CA ASP A 101 16.29 3.86 -0.77
C ASP A 101 15.26 3.28 0.20
N ILE A 102 15.67 2.25 0.94
CA ILE A 102 14.90 1.77 2.08
C ILE A 102 14.85 2.89 3.12
N PRO A 103 13.66 3.23 3.64
CA PRO A 103 13.55 4.31 4.62
C PRO A 103 14.24 3.96 5.95
N GLU A 104 14.67 4.98 6.66
CA GLU A 104 15.16 4.81 8.03
C GLU A 104 14.07 4.31 8.95
N ARG A 105 14.44 3.48 9.92
CA ARG A 105 13.50 2.94 10.92
C ARG A 105 13.11 4.03 11.93
N VAL A 106 12.01 3.81 12.66
CA VAL A 106 11.67 4.65 13.80
C VAL A 106 12.77 4.60 14.87
N LYS A 107 12.95 5.69 15.62
CA LYS A 107 13.97 5.77 16.69
C LYS A 107 13.67 4.83 17.84
N SER A 108 12.39 4.75 18.22
CA SER A 108 11.91 3.86 19.27
C SER A 108 10.42 3.57 19.08
N ALA A 109 9.96 2.50 19.68
CA ALA A 109 8.55 2.17 19.79
C ALA A 109 8.25 1.70 21.23
N ALA A 110 7.04 1.96 21.70
CA ALA A 110 6.61 1.58 23.04
C ALA A 110 5.16 1.08 23.01
N VAL A 111 4.82 0.23 23.98
CA VAL A 111 3.46 -0.28 24.20
C VAL A 111 2.96 0.11 25.57
N ARG A 112 1.66 0.35 25.68
CA ARG A 112 0.99 0.49 26.97
C ARG A 112 -0.44 -0.03 26.91
N LYS A 113 -0.92 -0.56 28.02
CA LYS A 113 -2.32 -0.95 28.15
C LYS A 113 -3.18 0.31 28.31
N VAL A 114 -4.24 0.41 27.53
CA VAL A 114 -5.24 1.48 27.57
C VAL A 114 -6.64 0.90 27.72
N ALA A 115 -7.65 1.73 27.97
CA ALA A 115 -9.02 1.26 28.16
C ALA A 115 -9.61 0.48 26.97
N LYS A 116 -9.12 0.77 25.74
CA LYS A 116 -9.62 0.17 24.50
C LYS A 116 -8.68 -0.88 23.88
N GLY A 117 -7.69 -1.39 24.60
CA GLY A 117 -6.73 -2.38 24.10
C GLY A 117 -5.28 -2.00 24.39
N ILE A 118 -4.40 -2.22 23.43
CA ILE A 118 -2.97 -1.90 23.52
C ILE A 118 -2.65 -0.72 22.61
N GLU A 119 -2.15 0.36 23.17
CA GLU A 119 -1.59 1.48 22.41
C GLU A 119 -0.14 1.16 22.05
N VAL A 120 0.16 1.18 20.78
CA VAL A 120 1.52 1.17 20.23
C VAL A 120 1.85 2.61 19.83
N SER A 121 2.96 3.15 20.32
CA SER A 121 3.45 4.48 20.00
C SER A 121 4.88 4.43 19.48
N TRP A 122 5.30 5.44 18.70
CA TRP A 122 6.66 5.48 18.17
C TRP A 122 7.16 6.92 17.98
N ILE A 123 8.47 7.04 18.00
CA ILE A 123 9.17 8.28 17.69
C ILE A 123 9.76 8.12 16.28
N PRO A 124 9.25 8.86 15.27
CA PRO A 124 9.82 8.82 13.93
C PRO A 124 11.23 9.41 13.93
N ASP A 125 12.07 8.99 12.98
CA ASP A 125 13.25 9.73 12.62
C ASP A 125 12.89 10.90 11.68
N GLU A 126 13.82 11.80 11.39
CA GLU A 126 13.65 12.80 10.32
C GLU A 126 13.69 12.08 8.99
N VAL A 127 12.53 11.92 8.33
CA VAL A 127 12.44 11.05 7.17
C VAL A 127 11.97 11.80 5.94
N LYS A 128 12.80 11.78 4.91
CA LYS A 128 12.42 12.17 3.56
C LYS A 128 11.67 11.01 2.90
N ALA A 129 10.52 11.31 2.29
CA ALA A 129 9.74 10.38 1.47
C ALA A 129 9.09 9.18 2.19
N VAL A 130 8.79 9.30 3.49
CA VAL A 130 7.93 8.35 4.20
C VAL A 130 6.51 8.47 3.70
N ASP A 131 5.87 7.33 3.44
CA ASP A 131 4.43 7.28 3.14
C ASP A 131 3.60 6.85 4.35
N GLY A 132 4.18 6.09 5.26
CA GLY A 132 3.49 5.67 6.47
C GLY A 132 4.25 4.67 7.33
N TYR A 133 3.47 4.02 8.19
CA TYR A 133 3.97 3.05 9.18
C TYR A 133 3.19 1.75 9.11
N SER A 134 3.90 0.64 9.20
CA SER A 134 3.36 -0.71 9.32
C SER A 134 3.46 -1.17 10.77
N ILE A 135 2.36 -1.64 11.33
CA ILE A 135 2.30 -2.16 12.69
C ILE A 135 2.14 -3.67 12.62
N TYR A 136 2.99 -4.36 13.35
CA TYR A 136 3.00 -5.81 13.43
C TYR A 136 2.67 -6.26 14.85
N ARG A 137 1.91 -7.35 14.96
CA ARG A 137 1.65 -8.08 16.21
C ARG A 137 2.06 -9.54 15.99
N ASP A 138 2.96 -10.06 16.83
CA ASP A 138 3.49 -11.41 16.74
C ASP A 138 4.01 -11.77 15.33
N GLY A 139 4.71 -10.80 14.70
CA GLY A 139 5.27 -10.92 13.36
C GLY A 139 4.27 -10.72 12.22
N GLN A 140 2.97 -10.65 12.49
CA GLN A 140 1.93 -10.45 11.48
C GLN A 140 1.58 -8.97 11.32
N LEU A 141 1.50 -8.49 10.10
CA LEU A 141 1.04 -7.14 9.77
C LEU A 141 -0.43 -7.00 10.15
N ILE A 142 -0.74 -6.10 11.09
CA ILE A 142 -2.10 -5.83 11.57
C ILE A 142 -2.66 -4.49 11.09
N MET A 143 -1.80 -3.50 10.82
CA MET A 143 -2.22 -2.17 10.38
C MET A 143 -1.17 -1.50 9.50
N LYS A 144 -1.64 -0.76 8.49
CA LYS A 144 -0.87 0.27 7.78
C LYS A 144 -1.51 1.64 8.01
N LEU A 145 -0.72 2.57 8.50
CA LEU A 145 -1.13 3.95 8.73
C LEU A 145 -0.42 4.86 7.73
N GLN A 146 -1.15 5.31 6.73
CA GLN A 146 -0.62 6.21 5.71
C GLN A 146 -0.65 7.66 6.19
N ILE A 147 0.36 8.43 5.80
CA ILE A 147 0.39 9.87 5.99
C ILE A 147 -0.62 10.50 5.04
N ARG A 148 -1.65 11.13 5.59
CA ARG A 148 -2.68 11.85 4.86
C ARG A 148 -2.84 13.24 5.43
N ASP A 149 -3.17 14.20 4.58
CA ASP A 149 -3.40 15.60 4.98
C ASP A 149 -2.23 16.21 5.80
N GLY A 150 -0.99 15.75 5.52
CA GLY A 150 0.19 16.21 6.26
C GLY A 150 0.29 15.69 7.70
N GLN A 151 -0.64 14.86 8.16
CA GLN A 151 -0.63 14.29 9.50
C GLN A 151 0.26 13.04 9.55
N LEU A 152 1.25 13.09 10.46
CA LEU A 152 2.12 11.94 10.78
C LEU A 152 1.50 11.15 11.94
N PRO A 153 0.93 9.96 11.69
CA PRO A 153 0.47 9.11 12.79
C PRO A 153 1.65 8.71 13.68
N ARG A 154 1.45 8.74 15.00
CA ARG A 154 2.48 8.38 15.99
C ARG A 154 1.99 7.35 17.00
N THR A 155 0.74 6.97 16.90
CA THR A 155 0.12 5.98 17.78
C THR A 155 -0.91 5.16 17.01
N PHE A 156 -1.11 3.94 17.48
CA PHE A 156 -2.17 3.04 17.04
C PHE A 156 -2.71 2.28 18.26
N VAL A 157 -4.02 2.09 18.34
CA VAL A 157 -4.64 1.27 19.40
C VAL A 157 -5.16 -0.02 18.79
N ASP A 158 -4.56 -1.13 19.19
CA ASP A 158 -5.00 -2.47 18.85
C ASP A 158 -6.05 -2.94 19.88
N ALA A 159 -7.31 -2.98 19.46
CA ALA A 159 -8.42 -3.37 20.32
C ALA A 159 -8.44 -4.89 20.63
N GLU A 160 -7.77 -5.68 19.79
CA GLU A 160 -7.73 -7.15 19.93
C GLU A 160 -6.45 -7.64 20.61
N GLY A 161 -5.49 -6.75 20.87
CA GLY A 161 -4.20 -7.08 21.43
C GLY A 161 -4.21 -7.23 22.95
N THR A 162 -3.19 -7.93 23.44
CA THR A 162 -2.87 -8.06 24.87
C THR A 162 -1.46 -7.56 25.13
N ILE A 163 -1.13 -7.31 26.40
CA ILE A 163 0.22 -6.85 26.77
C ILE A 163 1.31 -7.92 26.54
N ASP A 164 0.91 -9.17 26.40
CA ASP A 164 1.84 -10.29 26.14
C ASP A 164 2.21 -10.43 24.66
N ASN A 165 1.50 -9.73 23.75
CA ASN A 165 1.83 -9.76 22.34
C ASN A 165 3.11 -8.97 22.04
N ALA A 166 3.91 -9.46 21.11
CA ALA A 166 5.08 -8.76 20.61
C ALA A 166 4.67 -7.77 19.50
N TYR A 167 4.91 -6.47 19.74
CA TYR A 167 4.63 -5.43 18.75
C TYR A 167 5.92 -4.93 18.10
N GLU A 168 5.83 -4.64 16.80
CA GLU A 168 6.91 -4.04 16.02
C GLU A 168 6.36 -2.95 15.09
N VAL A 169 7.17 -1.92 14.84
CA VAL A 169 6.84 -0.81 13.93
C VAL A 169 7.90 -0.73 12.84
N ALA A 170 7.46 -0.63 11.60
CA ALA A 170 8.32 -0.32 10.47
C ALA A 170 7.82 0.92 9.72
N VAL A 171 8.71 1.57 9.00
CA VAL A 171 8.42 2.71 8.11
C VAL A 171 8.32 2.18 6.69
N TYR A 172 7.38 2.67 5.89
CA TYR A 172 7.37 2.38 4.45
C TYR A 172 7.37 3.66 3.62
N ASN A 173 7.99 3.59 2.45
CA ASN A 173 8.02 4.68 1.50
C ASN A 173 6.94 4.53 0.40
N VAL A 174 6.82 5.54 -0.45
CA VAL A 174 5.77 5.63 -1.48
C VAL A 174 5.83 4.55 -2.55
N ILE A 175 6.99 3.92 -2.77
CA ILE A 175 7.11 2.80 -3.71
C ILE A 175 6.88 1.44 -3.03
N GLY A 176 6.84 1.40 -1.69
CA GLY A 176 6.53 0.21 -0.90
C GLY A 176 7.72 -0.46 -0.23
N LYS A 177 8.92 0.11 -0.32
CA LYS A 177 10.07 -0.39 0.46
C LYS A 177 9.87 -0.12 1.95
N GLU A 178 10.18 -1.10 2.77
CA GLU A 178 9.98 -1.05 4.21
C GLU A 178 11.30 -1.11 4.96
N SER A 179 11.41 -0.34 6.03
CA SER A 179 12.57 -0.33 6.93
C SER A 179 12.71 -1.62 7.73
N ALA A 180 13.82 -1.76 8.42
CA ALA A 180 13.91 -2.72 9.53
C ALA A 180 12.85 -2.40 10.58
N LYS A 181 12.25 -3.44 11.17
CA LYS A 181 11.26 -3.34 12.24
C LYS A 181 11.93 -2.95 13.56
N VAL A 182 11.27 -2.11 14.34
CA VAL A 182 11.66 -1.76 15.71
C VAL A 182 10.66 -2.36 16.67
N LYS A 183 11.16 -3.18 17.60
CA LYS A 183 10.35 -3.78 18.66
C LYS A 183 9.86 -2.70 19.61
N ALA A 184 8.59 -2.75 19.98
CA ALA A 184 8.01 -1.87 20.98
C ALA A 184 8.22 -2.48 22.39
N GLU A 185 8.67 -1.64 23.33
CA GLU A 185 8.97 -1.99 24.72
C GLU A 185 7.98 -1.32 25.69
#